data_2e6ddd1a168362ac12616b396127da00
#
_entry.id   2e6ddd1a168362ac12616b396127da00
#
_cell.length_a   1.000
_cell.length_b   1.000
_cell.length_c   1.000
_cell.angle_alpha   90.00
_cell.angle_beta   90.00
_cell.angle_gamma   90.00
#
_symmetry.space_group_name_H-M   'P 1'
#
loop_
_entity.id
_entity.type
_entity.pdbx_description
1 polymer ?
#
loop_
_entity_poly.entity_id
_entity_poly.type
_entity_poly.pdbx_seq_one_letter_code
_entity_poly.pdbx_strand_id
1 'polypeptide(L)'
;MRERDFDALLDLACAVEVFQTGALVHDDIIDDSDLRRGKPSAHRAFSTGTHSEAIGHGLGIMLGDMLATASVDIADKAASKLTHGSDVVAALLNMHREVEVGQVLDLAVELNPLDDPDELVEASLNVFRWKTASYTTIAPLEFGMLAAGIGKDDARKQALAVGLPLGLAFQLADDLLDVVGSSSNTGKPVGGDIREGKRTVLLADAINAANDTQRRELIDMWEADSRSETQVKRAIELFEQTGAIERSRGRIADLWNESTTAIETLSLSEYHESLLIEACSRFVPSIHVQTRA
;
A
#
# COMPACT_ATOMS: atom_id res chain seq x y z
N MET A 1 0.51 -12.19 -28.25
CA MET A 1 -0.18 -10.91 -28.00
C MET A 1 -0.06 -10.03 -29.23
N ARG A 2 -1.15 -9.43 -29.70
CA ARG A 2 -1.12 -8.52 -30.85
C ARG A 2 -0.55 -7.16 -30.41
N GLU A 3 0.07 -6.39 -31.32
CA GLU A 3 0.63 -5.08 -31.00
C GLU A 3 -0.40 -4.13 -30.33
N ARG A 4 -1.63 -4.12 -30.83
CA ARG A 4 -2.74 -3.33 -30.25
C ARG A 4 -3.13 -3.74 -28.81
N ASP A 5 -2.89 -5.00 -28.44
CA ASP A 5 -3.17 -5.48 -27.09
C ASP A 5 -2.09 -4.97 -26.11
N PHE A 6 -0.85 -4.81 -26.59
CA PHE A 6 0.23 -4.20 -25.81
C PHE A 6 -0.02 -2.71 -25.54
N ASP A 7 -0.44 -1.95 -26.55
CA ASP A 7 -0.80 -0.54 -26.37
C ASP A 7 -1.97 -0.37 -25.39
N ALA A 8 -2.96 -1.25 -25.46
CA ALA A 8 -4.07 -1.24 -24.50
C ALA A 8 -3.61 -1.53 -23.07
N LEU A 9 -2.68 -2.47 -22.88
CA LEU A 9 -2.11 -2.75 -21.55
C LEU A 9 -1.29 -1.57 -21.00
N LEU A 10 -0.56 -0.88 -21.87
CA LEU A 10 0.16 0.33 -21.49
C LEU A 10 -0.80 1.45 -21.06
N ASP A 11 -1.88 1.66 -21.82
CA ASP A 11 -2.94 2.61 -21.44
C ASP A 11 -3.58 2.24 -20.10
N LEU A 12 -3.82 0.93 -19.84
CA LEU A 12 -4.33 0.46 -18.54
C LEU A 12 -3.33 0.71 -17.39
N ALA A 13 -2.05 0.50 -17.63
CA ALA A 13 -1.01 0.84 -16.64
C ALA A 13 -1.02 2.35 -16.34
N CYS A 14 -1.17 3.20 -17.38
CA CYS A 14 -1.35 4.64 -17.18
C CYS A 14 -2.63 4.97 -16.39
N ALA A 15 -3.73 4.25 -16.61
CA ALA A 15 -4.96 4.45 -15.85
C ALA A 15 -4.75 4.18 -14.35
N VAL A 16 -4.01 3.12 -13.99
CA VAL A 16 -3.68 2.81 -12.59
C VAL A 16 -2.79 3.89 -11.98
N GLU A 17 -1.77 4.39 -12.70
CA GLU A 17 -0.90 5.48 -12.24
C GLU A 17 -1.67 6.79 -12.01
N VAL A 18 -2.61 7.11 -12.91
CA VAL A 18 -3.48 8.29 -12.76
C VAL A 18 -4.41 8.13 -11.54
N PHE A 19 -4.98 6.94 -11.35
CA PHE A 19 -5.77 6.62 -10.16
C PHE A 19 -4.94 6.77 -8.88
N GLN A 20 -3.75 6.15 -8.83
CA GLN A 20 -2.85 6.25 -7.68
C GLN A 20 -2.53 7.71 -7.34
N THR A 21 -2.29 8.54 -8.37
CA THR A 21 -2.02 9.96 -8.15
C THR A 21 -3.22 10.65 -7.51
N GLY A 22 -4.44 10.37 -7.95
CA GLY A 22 -5.67 10.90 -7.35
C GLY A 22 -5.86 10.45 -5.90
N ALA A 23 -5.68 9.16 -5.65
CA ALA A 23 -5.77 8.57 -4.31
C ALA A 23 -4.75 9.20 -3.35
N LEU A 24 -3.49 9.40 -3.79
CA LEU A 24 -2.46 10.07 -2.98
C LEU A 24 -2.74 11.55 -2.74
N VAL A 25 -3.43 12.24 -3.64
CA VAL A 25 -3.88 13.63 -3.41
C VAL A 25 -4.93 13.68 -2.31
N HIS A 26 -5.88 12.75 -2.28
CA HIS A 26 -6.86 12.65 -1.21
C HIS A 26 -6.22 12.22 0.12
N ASP A 27 -5.32 11.24 0.09
CA ASP A 27 -4.56 10.76 1.23
C ASP A 27 -3.77 11.90 1.91
N ASP A 28 -3.05 12.70 1.13
CA ASP A 28 -2.32 13.87 1.63
C ASP A 28 -3.21 14.91 2.33
N ILE A 29 -4.48 15.03 1.90
CA ILE A 29 -5.45 15.94 2.53
C ILE A 29 -5.95 15.34 3.85
N ILE A 30 -6.24 14.05 3.86
CA ILE A 30 -6.75 13.32 5.02
C ILE A 30 -5.70 13.29 6.14
N ASP A 31 -4.44 13.01 5.78
CA ASP A 31 -3.30 12.93 6.70
C ASP A 31 -2.70 14.32 7.03
N ASP A 32 -3.24 15.39 6.45
CA ASP A 32 -2.67 16.76 6.55
C ASP A 32 -1.19 16.84 6.19
N SER A 33 -0.75 16.05 5.22
CA SER A 33 0.65 15.89 4.82
C SER A 33 1.18 17.14 4.12
N ASP A 34 2.30 17.70 4.59
CA ASP A 34 2.92 18.87 3.97
C ASP A 34 3.64 18.54 2.66
N LEU A 35 4.24 17.35 2.58
CA LEU A 35 5.14 16.96 1.51
C LEU A 35 4.79 15.59 0.91
N ARG A 36 4.88 15.50 -0.42
CA ARG A 36 4.84 14.25 -1.17
C ARG A 36 6.08 14.15 -2.07
N ARG A 37 6.90 13.10 -1.88
CA ARG A 37 8.14 12.88 -2.65
C ARG A 37 9.10 14.11 -2.62
N GLY A 38 9.22 14.73 -1.46
CA GLY A 38 10.09 15.90 -1.22
C GLY A 38 9.61 17.23 -1.81
N LYS A 39 8.37 17.27 -2.34
CA LYS A 39 7.72 18.49 -2.85
C LYS A 39 6.47 18.78 -2.04
N PRO A 40 5.97 20.02 -2.00
CA PRO A 40 4.68 20.32 -1.37
C PRO A 40 3.59 19.39 -1.90
N SER A 41 2.74 18.86 -1.02
CA SER A 41 1.52 18.16 -1.40
C SER A 41 0.60 19.05 -2.22
N ALA A 42 -0.32 18.47 -2.98
CA ALA A 42 -1.16 19.22 -3.92
C ALA A 42 -1.97 20.32 -3.20
N HIS A 43 -2.63 19.98 -2.10
CA HIS A 43 -3.43 20.96 -1.33
C HIS A 43 -2.55 22.07 -0.73
N ARG A 44 -1.32 21.77 -0.28
CA ARG A 44 -0.38 22.79 0.23
C ARG A 44 0.12 23.71 -0.90
N ALA A 45 0.41 23.16 -2.08
CA ALA A 45 0.78 23.95 -3.25
C ALA A 45 -0.36 24.91 -3.66
N PHE A 46 -1.60 24.42 -3.70
CA PHE A 46 -2.78 25.24 -3.99
C PHE A 46 -3.04 26.29 -2.90
N SER A 47 -2.89 25.96 -1.62
CA SER A 47 -3.03 26.89 -0.49
C SER A 47 -2.04 28.04 -0.63
N THR A 48 -0.80 27.75 -0.98
CA THR A 48 0.24 28.75 -1.24
C THR A 48 -0.13 29.65 -2.43
N GLY A 49 -0.54 29.05 -3.54
CA GLY A 49 -0.86 29.78 -4.78
C GLY A 49 -2.12 30.66 -4.67
N THR A 50 -3.08 30.25 -3.84
CA THR A 50 -4.35 30.98 -3.62
C THR A 50 -4.36 31.86 -2.38
N HIS A 51 -3.33 31.78 -1.54
CA HIS A 51 -3.27 32.40 -0.21
C HIS A 51 -4.44 32.03 0.69
N SER A 52 -4.97 30.80 0.56
CA SER A 52 -6.13 30.30 1.32
C SER A 52 -6.06 28.79 1.50
N GLU A 53 -5.98 28.32 2.73
CA GLU A 53 -6.00 26.89 3.06
C GLU A 53 -7.31 26.22 2.64
N ALA A 54 -8.45 26.85 2.92
CA ALA A 54 -9.77 26.31 2.57
C ALA A 54 -9.93 26.12 1.05
N ILE A 55 -9.43 27.08 0.24
CA ILE A 55 -9.44 26.95 -1.23
C ILE A 55 -8.44 25.87 -1.67
N GLY A 56 -7.26 25.83 -1.05
CA GLY A 56 -6.25 24.80 -1.34
C GLY A 56 -6.76 23.37 -1.12
N HIS A 57 -7.43 23.12 0.00
CA HIS A 57 -8.08 21.83 0.29
C HIS A 57 -9.18 21.51 -0.73
N GLY A 58 -10.07 22.48 -1.01
CA GLY A 58 -11.14 22.29 -1.99
C GLY A 58 -10.60 21.95 -3.40
N LEU A 59 -9.54 22.64 -3.85
CA LEU A 59 -8.90 22.36 -5.14
C LEU A 59 -8.19 21.01 -5.12
N GLY A 60 -7.59 20.59 -4.00
CA GLY A 60 -7.00 19.26 -3.84
C GLY A 60 -8.04 18.16 -3.99
N ILE A 61 -9.19 18.27 -3.30
CA ILE A 61 -10.31 17.31 -3.44
C ILE A 61 -10.75 17.21 -4.90
N MET A 62 -10.99 18.33 -5.56
CA MET A 62 -11.41 18.34 -6.98
C MET A 62 -10.36 17.76 -7.91
N LEU A 63 -9.07 17.98 -7.64
CA LEU A 63 -8.00 17.36 -8.41
C LEU A 63 -8.02 15.82 -8.28
N GLY A 64 -8.17 15.29 -7.06
CA GLY A 64 -8.27 13.87 -6.82
C GLY A 64 -9.45 13.24 -7.55
N ASP A 65 -10.64 13.86 -7.47
CA ASP A 65 -11.85 13.41 -8.18
C ASP A 65 -11.67 13.42 -9.70
N MET A 66 -11.05 14.47 -10.24
CA MET A 66 -10.76 14.57 -11.68
C MET A 66 -9.81 13.48 -12.15
N LEU A 67 -8.77 13.17 -11.36
CA LEU A 67 -7.82 12.11 -11.68
C LEU A 67 -8.47 10.72 -11.59
N ALA A 68 -9.29 10.46 -10.56
CA ALA A 68 -10.05 9.22 -10.45
C ALA A 68 -10.98 9.01 -11.65
N THR A 69 -11.70 10.07 -12.06
CA THR A 69 -12.56 10.02 -13.25
C THR A 69 -11.76 9.82 -14.54
N ALA A 70 -10.63 10.51 -14.69
CA ALA A 70 -9.75 10.36 -15.86
C ALA A 70 -9.18 8.94 -15.96
N SER A 71 -8.86 8.30 -14.84
CA SER A 71 -8.44 6.89 -14.78
C SER A 71 -9.49 5.97 -15.43
N VAL A 72 -10.76 6.15 -15.10
CA VAL A 72 -11.87 5.36 -15.68
C VAL A 72 -11.99 5.60 -17.18
N ASP A 73 -11.89 6.86 -17.64
CA ASP A 73 -11.99 7.21 -19.07
C ASP A 73 -10.82 6.61 -19.89
N ILE A 74 -9.60 6.62 -19.33
CA ILE A 74 -8.43 5.99 -19.96
C ILE A 74 -8.64 4.47 -20.06
N ALA A 75 -9.07 3.84 -18.96
CA ALA A 75 -9.25 2.40 -18.91
C ALA A 75 -10.38 1.91 -19.82
N ASP A 76 -11.51 2.63 -19.92
CA ASP A 76 -12.61 2.29 -20.81
C ASP A 76 -12.16 2.32 -22.28
N LYS A 77 -11.42 3.36 -22.68
CA LYS A 77 -10.84 3.46 -24.03
C LYS A 77 -9.84 2.35 -24.32
N ALA A 78 -8.99 1.99 -23.36
CA ALA A 78 -8.05 0.88 -23.48
C ALA A 78 -8.78 -0.46 -23.62
N ALA A 79 -9.73 -0.70 -22.73
CA ALA A 79 -10.53 -1.92 -22.66
C ALA A 79 -11.32 -2.18 -23.95
N SER A 80 -11.78 -1.13 -24.65
CA SER A 80 -12.49 -1.26 -25.94
C SER A 80 -11.67 -1.97 -27.03
N LYS A 81 -10.35 -2.04 -26.86
CA LYS A 81 -9.42 -2.72 -27.79
C LYS A 81 -9.21 -4.21 -27.43
N LEU A 82 -9.63 -4.65 -26.23
CA LEU A 82 -9.41 -5.98 -25.68
C LEU A 82 -10.63 -6.88 -25.82
N THR A 83 -10.41 -8.20 -25.87
CA THR A 83 -11.49 -9.20 -26.02
C THR A 83 -12.39 -9.22 -24.77
N HIS A 84 -11.83 -9.09 -23.58
CA HIS A 84 -12.53 -9.04 -22.29
C HIS A 84 -12.63 -7.62 -21.73
N GLY A 85 -12.84 -6.62 -22.59
CA GLY A 85 -12.81 -5.21 -22.20
C GLY A 85 -13.82 -4.85 -21.10
N SER A 86 -15.04 -5.38 -21.16
CA SER A 86 -16.05 -5.15 -20.12
C SER A 86 -15.62 -5.68 -18.75
N ASP A 87 -14.91 -6.82 -18.70
CA ASP A 87 -14.42 -7.40 -17.46
C ASP A 87 -13.25 -6.57 -16.88
N VAL A 88 -12.40 -6.02 -17.77
CA VAL A 88 -11.31 -5.09 -17.36
C VAL A 88 -11.88 -3.83 -16.73
N VAL A 89 -12.92 -3.21 -17.32
CA VAL A 89 -13.58 -2.03 -16.74
C VAL A 89 -14.22 -2.38 -15.39
N ALA A 90 -14.90 -3.54 -15.31
CA ALA A 90 -15.49 -4.01 -14.06
C ALA A 90 -14.43 -4.24 -12.97
N ALA A 91 -13.28 -4.81 -13.30
CA ALA A 91 -12.15 -5.02 -12.39
C ALA A 91 -11.57 -3.69 -11.91
N LEU A 92 -11.41 -2.69 -12.80
CA LEU A 92 -10.95 -1.34 -12.44
C LEU A 92 -11.92 -0.67 -11.46
N LEU A 93 -13.21 -0.68 -11.75
CA LEU A 93 -14.22 -0.09 -10.87
C LEU A 93 -14.31 -0.82 -9.52
N ASN A 94 -14.03 -2.12 -9.51
CA ASN A 94 -13.91 -2.88 -8.26
C ASN A 94 -12.68 -2.44 -7.46
N MET A 95 -11.54 -2.28 -8.13
CA MET A 95 -10.30 -1.77 -7.52
C MET A 95 -10.53 -0.39 -6.87
N HIS A 96 -11.20 0.55 -7.55
CA HIS A 96 -11.53 1.86 -6.98
C HIS A 96 -12.32 1.71 -5.67
N ARG A 97 -13.40 0.91 -5.68
CA ARG A 97 -14.20 0.66 -4.47
C ARG A 97 -13.40 0.01 -3.35
N GLU A 98 -12.52 -0.93 -3.69
CA GLU A 98 -11.67 -1.60 -2.71
C GLU A 98 -10.73 -0.59 -2.02
N VAL A 99 -10.11 0.31 -2.77
CA VAL A 99 -9.24 1.36 -2.21
C VAL A 99 -10.02 2.34 -1.34
N GLU A 100 -11.19 2.78 -1.77
CA GLU A 100 -12.06 3.67 -0.97
C GLU A 100 -12.48 3.03 0.35
N VAL A 101 -12.87 1.75 0.31
CA VAL A 101 -13.14 0.97 1.54
C VAL A 101 -11.89 0.89 2.40
N GLY A 102 -10.73 0.64 1.79
CA GLY A 102 -9.44 0.60 2.47
C GLY A 102 -9.09 1.92 3.16
N GLN A 103 -9.39 3.06 2.53
CA GLN A 103 -9.19 4.37 3.13
C GLN A 103 -10.10 4.63 4.34
N VAL A 104 -11.35 4.15 4.28
CA VAL A 104 -12.27 4.21 5.44
C VAL A 104 -11.75 3.33 6.58
N LEU A 105 -11.24 2.15 6.28
CA LEU A 105 -10.66 1.24 7.28
C LEU A 105 -9.37 1.82 7.90
N ASP A 106 -8.56 2.51 7.11
CA ASP A 106 -7.35 3.19 7.56
C ASP A 106 -7.66 4.28 8.60
N LEU A 107 -8.70 5.07 8.37
CA LEU A 107 -9.20 6.01 9.38
C LEU A 107 -9.79 5.30 10.60
N ALA A 108 -10.48 4.18 10.40
CA ALA A 108 -11.12 3.45 11.48
C ALA A 108 -10.10 2.76 12.41
N VAL A 109 -8.97 2.26 11.87
CA VAL A 109 -7.94 1.59 12.67
C VAL A 109 -7.33 2.51 13.72
N GLU A 110 -7.32 3.82 13.47
CA GLU A 110 -6.85 4.83 14.43
C GLU A 110 -7.74 4.92 15.69
N LEU A 111 -8.95 4.36 15.63
CA LEU A 111 -9.89 4.31 16.75
C LEU A 111 -9.80 2.99 17.54
N ASN A 112 -9.07 1.99 17.04
CA ASN A 112 -8.95 0.70 17.72
C ASN A 112 -8.24 0.86 19.07
N PRO A 113 -8.73 0.23 20.15
CA PRO A 113 -8.04 0.24 21.42
C PRO A 113 -6.65 -0.42 21.29
N LEU A 114 -5.68 0.05 22.09
CA LEU A 114 -4.32 -0.50 22.11
C LEU A 114 -4.16 -1.66 23.11
N ASP A 115 -5.20 -2.02 23.83
CA ASP A 115 -5.22 -3.12 24.82
C ASP A 115 -5.46 -4.50 24.19
N ASP A 116 -5.91 -4.54 22.91
CA ASP A 116 -6.01 -5.77 22.12
C ASP A 116 -5.08 -5.69 20.88
N PRO A 117 -3.79 -6.00 21.05
CA PRO A 117 -2.83 -5.92 19.96
C PRO A 117 -3.05 -6.97 18.84
N ASP A 118 -3.69 -8.10 19.13
CA ASP A 118 -3.98 -9.12 18.12
C ASP A 118 -5.10 -8.63 17.19
N GLU A 119 -6.15 -8.01 17.71
CA GLU A 119 -7.19 -7.35 16.90
C GLU A 119 -6.59 -6.22 16.07
N LEU A 120 -5.64 -5.44 16.62
CA LEU A 120 -4.97 -4.37 15.90
C LEU A 120 -4.13 -4.90 14.73
N VAL A 121 -3.44 -6.04 14.88
CA VAL A 121 -2.73 -6.69 13.76
C VAL A 121 -3.71 -7.04 12.64
N GLU A 122 -4.83 -7.69 12.97
CA GLU A 122 -5.84 -8.09 11.97
C GLU A 122 -6.45 -6.87 11.27
N ALA A 123 -6.78 -5.83 12.03
CA ALA A 123 -7.33 -4.58 11.47
C ALA A 123 -6.33 -3.90 10.52
N SER A 124 -5.05 -3.77 10.90
CA SER A 124 -4.01 -3.17 10.06
C SER A 124 -3.76 -4.00 8.79
N LEU A 125 -3.68 -5.32 8.89
CA LEU A 125 -3.54 -6.19 7.71
C LEU A 125 -4.76 -6.09 6.78
N ASN A 126 -5.95 -5.87 7.34
CA ASN A 126 -7.16 -5.67 6.55
C ASN A 126 -7.14 -4.32 5.81
N VAL A 127 -6.61 -3.26 6.42
CA VAL A 127 -6.31 -1.99 5.70
C VAL A 127 -5.38 -2.25 4.52
N PHE A 128 -4.27 -2.95 4.71
CA PHE A 128 -3.31 -3.25 3.66
C PHE A 128 -3.93 -4.03 2.49
N ARG A 129 -4.81 -4.99 2.80
CA ARG A 129 -5.57 -5.74 1.79
C ARG A 129 -6.39 -4.82 0.89
N TRP A 130 -7.16 -3.90 1.49
CA TRP A 130 -8.14 -3.09 0.76
C TRP A 130 -7.52 -1.82 0.19
N LYS A 131 -6.71 -1.10 0.96
CA LYS A 131 -6.08 0.17 0.54
C LYS A 131 -4.90 -0.07 -0.40
N THR A 132 -3.98 -0.98 -0.07
CA THR A 132 -2.70 -1.12 -0.78
C THR A 132 -2.70 -2.26 -1.80
N ALA A 133 -2.97 -3.51 -1.38
CA ALA A 133 -2.84 -4.68 -2.25
C ALA A 133 -3.80 -4.64 -3.45
N SER A 134 -4.99 -4.05 -3.29
CA SER A 134 -6.01 -3.99 -4.33
C SER A 134 -5.51 -3.33 -5.62
N TYR A 135 -4.87 -2.17 -5.55
CA TYR A 135 -4.41 -1.44 -6.73
C TYR A 135 -2.94 -1.65 -7.07
N THR A 136 -2.12 -1.99 -6.07
CA THR A 136 -0.67 -2.13 -6.26
C THR A 136 -0.30 -3.45 -6.91
N THR A 137 -0.97 -4.54 -6.54
CA THR A 137 -0.60 -5.89 -6.94
C THR A 137 -1.75 -6.69 -7.55
N ILE A 138 -2.93 -6.70 -6.93
CA ILE A 138 -4.05 -7.55 -7.37
C ILE A 138 -4.60 -7.10 -8.72
N ALA A 139 -5.02 -5.84 -8.85
CA ALA A 139 -5.63 -5.35 -10.07
C ALA A 139 -4.69 -5.38 -11.29
N PRO A 140 -3.39 -4.99 -11.20
CA PRO A 140 -2.46 -5.14 -12.33
C PRO A 140 -2.32 -6.58 -12.82
N LEU A 141 -2.27 -7.57 -11.92
CA LEU A 141 -2.24 -8.99 -12.27
C LEU A 141 -3.55 -9.42 -12.95
N GLU A 142 -4.71 -9.02 -12.39
CA GLU A 142 -6.02 -9.32 -12.96
C GLU A 142 -6.16 -8.73 -14.36
N PHE A 143 -5.73 -7.49 -14.59
CA PHE A 143 -5.76 -6.86 -15.92
C PHE A 143 -4.89 -7.62 -16.93
N GLY A 144 -3.69 -8.02 -16.54
CA GLY A 144 -2.81 -8.84 -17.40
C GLY A 144 -3.45 -10.16 -17.78
N MET A 145 -4.09 -10.86 -16.84
CA MET A 145 -4.77 -12.13 -17.05
C MET A 145 -6.00 -11.98 -17.95
N LEU A 146 -6.84 -10.96 -17.73
CA LEU A 146 -8.00 -10.66 -18.57
C LEU A 146 -7.58 -10.32 -20.01
N ALA A 147 -6.53 -9.51 -20.16
CA ALA A 147 -5.99 -9.18 -21.49
C ALA A 147 -5.37 -10.40 -22.21
N ALA A 148 -4.86 -11.36 -21.45
CA ALA A 148 -4.38 -12.64 -21.99
C ALA A 148 -5.52 -13.59 -22.38
N GLY A 149 -6.77 -13.28 -22.04
CA GLY A 149 -7.96 -14.05 -22.38
C GLY A 149 -8.39 -15.06 -21.32
N ILE A 150 -7.86 -14.95 -20.09
CA ILE A 150 -8.31 -15.74 -18.94
C ILE A 150 -9.70 -15.22 -18.53
N GLY A 151 -10.60 -16.14 -18.22
CA GLY A 151 -11.97 -15.79 -17.79
C GLY A 151 -11.96 -15.03 -16.45
N LYS A 152 -12.93 -14.14 -16.27
CA LYS A 152 -13.04 -13.21 -15.14
C LYS A 152 -12.82 -13.86 -13.76
N ASP A 153 -13.53 -14.96 -13.49
CA ASP A 153 -13.48 -15.59 -12.16
C ASP A 153 -12.12 -16.24 -11.89
N ASP A 154 -11.52 -16.88 -12.92
CA ASP A 154 -10.19 -17.46 -12.81
C ASP A 154 -9.11 -16.37 -12.73
N ALA A 155 -9.22 -15.29 -13.50
CA ALA A 155 -8.32 -14.14 -13.44
C ALA A 155 -8.32 -13.52 -12.04
N ARG A 156 -9.49 -13.24 -11.48
CA ARG A 156 -9.62 -12.69 -10.12
C ARG A 156 -9.05 -13.64 -9.06
N LYS A 157 -9.37 -14.94 -9.16
CA LYS A 157 -8.87 -15.95 -8.21
C LYS A 157 -7.35 -16.05 -8.23
N GLN A 158 -6.74 -16.11 -9.41
CA GLN A 158 -5.29 -16.20 -9.57
C GLN A 158 -4.60 -14.89 -9.16
N ALA A 159 -5.16 -13.75 -9.53
CA ALA A 159 -4.65 -12.45 -9.13
C ALA A 159 -4.66 -12.26 -7.60
N LEU A 160 -5.71 -12.73 -6.92
CA LEU A 160 -5.78 -12.73 -5.46
C LEU A 160 -4.73 -13.68 -4.84
N ALA A 161 -4.56 -14.88 -5.39
CA ALA A 161 -3.61 -15.85 -4.83
C ALA A 161 -2.16 -15.34 -4.87
N VAL A 162 -1.77 -14.62 -5.91
CA VAL A 162 -0.43 -14.03 -6.06
C VAL A 162 -0.35 -12.64 -5.42
N GLY A 163 -1.32 -11.79 -5.75
CA GLY A 163 -1.26 -10.36 -5.47
C GLY A 163 -1.55 -9.99 -4.02
N LEU A 164 -2.41 -10.74 -3.32
CA LEU A 164 -2.74 -10.42 -1.93
C LEU A 164 -1.52 -10.58 -1.00
N PRO A 165 -0.85 -11.74 -0.93
CA PRO A 165 0.33 -11.87 -0.09
C PRO A 165 1.45 -10.91 -0.52
N LEU A 166 1.63 -10.66 -1.83
CA LEU A 166 2.61 -9.70 -2.32
C LEU A 166 2.31 -8.27 -1.85
N GLY A 167 1.06 -7.82 -1.91
CA GLY A 167 0.66 -6.49 -1.48
C GLY A 167 0.76 -6.28 0.03
N LEU A 168 0.45 -7.31 0.82
CA LEU A 168 0.67 -7.29 2.27
C LEU A 168 2.17 -7.21 2.60
N ALA A 169 3.01 -8.01 1.92
CA ALA A 169 4.46 -7.96 2.10
C ALA A 169 5.05 -6.60 1.72
N PHE A 170 4.54 -5.99 0.64
CA PHE A 170 4.93 -4.66 0.20
C PHE A 170 4.66 -3.60 1.27
N GLN A 171 3.44 -3.55 1.83
CA GLN A 171 3.10 -2.54 2.83
C GLN A 171 3.85 -2.77 4.15
N LEU A 172 3.98 -4.02 4.60
CA LEU A 172 4.82 -4.33 5.77
C LEU A 172 6.28 -3.91 5.57
N ALA A 173 6.79 -4.02 4.34
CA ALA A 173 8.15 -3.57 4.02
C ALA A 173 8.26 -2.04 4.01
N ASP A 174 7.23 -1.32 3.56
CA ASP A 174 7.19 0.14 3.59
C ASP A 174 7.16 0.66 5.03
N ASP A 175 6.28 0.14 5.89
CA ASP A 175 6.20 0.46 7.32
C ASP A 175 7.54 0.16 8.03
N LEU A 176 8.17 -0.97 7.68
CA LEU A 176 9.47 -1.32 8.25
C LEU A 176 10.58 -0.37 7.79
N LEU A 177 10.55 0.07 6.53
CA LEU A 177 11.51 1.06 6.00
C LEU A 177 11.40 2.41 6.69
N ASP A 178 10.21 2.82 7.12
CA ASP A 178 10.02 4.05 7.90
C ASP A 178 10.78 4.00 9.24
N VAL A 179 10.95 2.81 9.81
CA VAL A 179 11.60 2.60 11.12
C VAL A 179 13.10 2.30 10.99
N VAL A 180 13.50 1.41 10.05
CA VAL A 180 14.91 0.94 9.92
C VAL A 180 15.66 1.61 8.78
N GLY A 181 14.97 2.39 7.94
CA GLY A 181 15.55 3.09 6.80
C GLY A 181 16.54 4.20 7.24
N SER A 182 17.29 4.69 6.27
CA SER A 182 18.07 5.93 6.46
C SER A 182 17.40 7.06 5.67
N SER A 183 17.40 8.25 6.23
CA SER A 183 16.86 9.45 5.55
C SER A 183 17.52 9.73 4.18
N SER A 184 18.76 9.24 3.98
CA SER A 184 19.46 9.31 2.69
C SER A 184 18.85 8.40 1.62
N ASN A 185 18.21 7.30 2.02
CA ASN A 185 17.65 6.31 1.09
C ASN A 185 16.15 6.53 0.84
N THR A 186 15.41 6.99 1.86
CA THR A 186 13.96 7.18 1.78
C THR A 186 13.54 8.59 1.36
N GLY A 187 14.43 9.58 1.51
CA GLY A 187 14.12 10.99 1.28
C GLY A 187 13.16 11.60 2.33
N LYS A 188 12.77 10.82 3.36
CA LYS A 188 11.93 11.23 4.49
C LYS A 188 12.69 11.07 5.81
N PRO A 189 12.37 11.86 6.84
CA PRO A 189 12.86 11.59 8.19
C PRO A 189 12.36 10.22 8.67
N VAL A 190 13.21 9.45 9.31
CA VAL A 190 12.89 8.14 9.92
C VAL A 190 11.82 8.33 11.00
N GLY A 191 10.84 7.42 11.08
CA GLY A 191 9.77 7.42 12.08
C GLY A 191 8.63 8.37 11.77
N GLY A 192 8.29 8.57 10.51
CA GLY A 192 7.14 9.37 10.07
C GLY A 192 5.84 8.83 10.64
N ASP A 193 5.57 7.54 10.47
CA ASP A 193 4.36 6.88 10.97
C ASP A 193 4.25 6.95 12.51
N ILE A 194 5.40 6.89 13.21
CA ILE A 194 5.43 7.06 14.67
C ILE A 194 5.06 8.49 15.05
N ARG A 195 5.57 9.52 14.33
CA ARG A 195 5.21 10.93 14.60
C ARG A 195 3.73 11.18 14.39
N GLU A 196 3.18 10.64 13.32
CA GLU A 196 1.76 10.72 13.00
C GLU A 196 0.90 9.91 13.97
N GLY A 197 1.48 8.90 14.64
CA GLY A 197 0.78 8.02 15.59
C GLY A 197 0.01 6.90 14.92
N LYS A 198 0.41 6.52 13.70
CA LYS A 198 -0.25 5.45 12.96
C LYS A 198 -0.22 4.13 13.73
N ARG A 199 -1.35 3.46 13.76
CA ARG A 199 -1.53 2.16 14.42
C ARG A 199 -1.14 1.03 13.47
N THR A 200 0.16 0.78 13.36
CA THR A 200 0.74 -0.19 12.43
C THR A 200 0.85 -1.58 13.05
N VAL A 201 1.11 -2.59 12.21
CA VAL A 201 1.44 -3.95 12.65
C VAL A 201 2.70 -3.97 13.52
N LEU A 202 3.69 -3.09 13.27
CA LEU A 202 4.88 -2.97 14.11
C LEU A 202 4.55 -2.53 15.54
N LEU A 203 3.66 -1.56 15.70
CA LEU A 203 3.19 -1.13 17.01
C LEU A 203 2.47 -2.26 17.75
N ALA A 204 1.54 -2.91 17.07
CA ALA A 204 0.76 -4.00 17.64
C ALA A 204 1.66 -5.17 18.09
N ASP A 205 2.59 -5.59 17.25
CA ASP A 205 3.57 -6.63 17.55
C ASP A 205 4.49 -6.22 18.74
N ALA A 206 4.85 -4.93 18.84
CA ALA A 206 5.66 -4.43 19.94
C ALA A 206 4.88 -4.45 21.27
N ILE A 207 3.62 -3.97 21.27
CA ILE A 207 2.74 -4.00 22.44
C ILE A 207 2.50 -5.43 22.91
N ASN A 208 2.28 -6.37 21.98
CA ASN A 208 2.02 -7.77 22.31
C ASN A 208 3.22 -8.45 23.00
N ALA A 209 4.43 -8.15 22.56
CA ALA A 209 5.66 -8.75 23.10
C ALA A 209 6.28 -7.98 24.29
N ALA A 210 5.78 -6.78 24.58
CA ALA A 210 6.33 -5.90 25.61
C ALA A 210 6.03 -6.41 27.03
N ASN A 211 6.96 -6.16 27.96
CA ASN A 211 6.66 -6.26 29.38
C ASN A 211 5.73 -5.10 29.83
N ASP A 212 5.19 -5.18 31.05
CA ASP A 212 4.21 -4.21 31.55
C ASP A 212 4.69 -2.75 31.52
N THR A 213 5.99 -2.50 31.70
CA THR A 213 6.55 -1.15 31.68
C THR A 213 6.65 -0.64 30.24
N GLN A 214 7.21 -1.43 29.34
CA GLN A 214 7.33 -1.12 27.93
C GLN A 214 5.95 -0.94 27.26
N ARG A 215 4.99 -1.82 27.60
CA ARG A 215 3.62 -1.73 27.10
C ARG A 215 2.97 -0.40 27.49
N ARG A 216 3.04 -0.02 28.74
CA ARG A 216 2.52 1.27 29.21
C ARG A 216 3.20 2.43 28.49
N GLU A 217 4.52 2.39 28.36
CA GLU A 217 5.29 3.44 27.67
C GLU A 217 4.86 3.59 26.20
N LEU A 218 4.63 2.49 25.49
CA LEU A 218 4.12 2.50 24.11
C LEU A 218 2.70 3.08 24.05
N ILE A 219 1.79 2.59 24.87
CA ILE A 219 0.41 3.05 24.88
C ILE A 219 0.34 4.55 25.21
N ASP A 220 1.03 5.01 26.26
CA ASP A 220 1.07 6.43 26.65
C ASP A 220 1.60 7.33 25.51
N MET A 221 2.57 6.84 24.73
CA MET A 221 3.08 7.58 23.57
C MET A 221 2.05 7.68 22.42
N TRP A 222 1.27 6.63 22.17
CA TRP A 222 0.29 6.61 21.06
C TRP A 222 -1.04 7.27 21.42
N GLU A 223 -1.38 7.36 22.70
CA GLU A 223 -2.54 8.10 23.18
C GLU A 223 -2.28 9.61 23.31
N ALA A 224 -1.02 10.05 23.21
CA ALA A 224 -0.67 11.47 23.21
C ALA A 224 -0.99 12.13 21.87
N ASP A 225 -1.38 13.41 21.89
CA ASP A 225 -1.69 14.19 20.68
C ASP A 225 -0.51 14.34 19.72
N SER A 226 0.72 14.29 20.23
CA SER A 226 1.93 14.42 19.41
C SER A 226 3.13 13.69 20.03
N ARG A 227 4.10 13.32 19.22
CA ARG A 227 5.33 12.62 19.62
C ARG A 227 6.56 13.43 19.26
N SER A 228 7.39 13.70 20.29
CA SER A 228 8.68 14.36 20.12
C SER A 228 9.71 13.43 19.45
N GLU A 229 10.77 14.00 18.88
CA GLU A 229 11.88 13.22 18.29
C GLU A 229 12.52 12.25 19.29
N THR A 230 12.52 12.58 20.58
CA THR A 230 13.01 11.68 21.64
C THR A 230 12.09 10.47 21.81
N GLN A 231 10.77 10.69 21.74
CA GLN A 231 9.79 9.61 21.82
C GLN A 231 9.81 8.73 20.57
N VAL A 232 9.98 9.31 19.38
CA VAL A 232 10.16 8.56 18.13
C VAL A 232 11.37 7.62 18.24
N LYS A 233 12.53 8.12 18.66
CA LYS A 233 13.72 7.28 18.87
C LYS A 233 13.46 6.19 19.91
N ARG A 234 12.78 6.54 21.00
CA ARG A 234 12.46 5.57 22.05
C ARG A 234 11.49 4.48 21.57
N ALA A 235 10.51 4.81 20.75
CA ALA A 235 9.60 3.83 20.14
C ALA A 235 10.38 2.86 19.24
N ILE A 236 11.30 3.35 18.41
CA ILE A 236 12.17 2.49 17.58
C ILE A 236 12.99 1.53 18.44
N GLU A 237 13.62 2.02 19.51
CA GLU A 237 14.33 1.16 20.46
C GLU A 237 13.43 0.07 21.05
N LEU A 238 12.17 0.42 21.37
CA LEU A 238 11.20 -0.54 21.90
C LEU A 238 10.79 -1.57 20.84
N PHE A 239 10.64 -1.17 19.58
CA PHE A 239 10.37 -2.11 18.47
C PHE A 239 11.52 -3.10 18.27
N GLU A 240 12.78 -2.66 18.44
CA GLU A 240 13.93 -3.55 18.43
C GLU A 240 13.93 -4.49 19.64
N GLN A 241 13.80 -3.94 20.86
CA GLN A 241 13.86 -4.71 22.12
C GLN A 241 12.75 -5.76 22.26
N THR A 242 11.56 -5.49 21.75
CA THR A 242 10.43 -6.42 21.75
C THR A 242 10.49 -7.45 20.62
N GLY A 243 11.41 -7.27 19.65
CA GLY A 243 11.53 -8.14 18.49
C GLY A 243 10.45 -7.91 17.42
N ALA A 244 9.72 -6.79 17.47
CA ALA A 244 8.67 -6.45 16.48
C ALA A 244 9.27 -6.32 15.06
N ILE A 245 10.45 -5.72 14.93
CA ILE A 245 11.18 -5.58 13.66
C ILE A 245 11.47 -6.95 13.04
N GLU A 246 12.02 -7.90 13.83
CA GLU A 246 12.34 -9.23 13.32
C GLU A 246 11.08 -10.04 12.99
N ARG A 247 9.99 -9.85 13.74
CA ARG A 247 8.70 -10.47 13.45
C ARG A 247 8.12 -9.95 12.14
N SER A 248 8.21 -8.65 11.88
CA SER A 248 7.80 -8.05 10.61
C SER A 248 8.62 -8.61 9.44
N ARG A 249 9.94 -8.73 9.58
CA ARG A 249 10.81 -9.38 8.55
C ARG A 249 10.40 -10.82 8.27
N GLY A 250 10.11 -11.60 9.32
CA GLY A 250 9.62 -12.97 9.17
C GLY A 250 8.29 -13.03 8.41
N ARG A 251 7.34 -12.17 8.77
CA ARG A 251 6.03 -12.08 8.11
C ARG A 251 6.15 -11.69 6.63
N ILE A 252 7.03 -10.74 6.31
CA ILE A 252 7.33 -10.35 4.92
C ILE A 252 7.89 -11.54 4.13
N ALA A 253 8.84 -12.29 4.70
CA ALA A 253 9.42 -13.47 4.05
C ALA A 253 8.40 -14.59 3.82
N ASP A 254 7.53 -14.85 4.78
CA ASP A 254 6.48 -15.87 4.67
C ASP A 254 5.46 -15.48 3.57
N LEU A 255 5.01 -14.23 3.52
CA LEU A 255 4.11 -13.71 2.49
C LEU A 255 4.75 -13.71 1.09
N TRP A 256 6.02 -13.39 0.99
CA TRP A 256 6.77 -13.51 -0.27
C TRP A 256 6.80 -14.95 -0.77
N ASN A 257 7.09 -15.91 0.11
CA ASN A 257 7.08 -17.34 -0.23
C ASN A 257 5.68 -17.80 -0.64
N GLU A 258 4.63 -17.33 0.02
CA GLU A 258 3.25 -17.61 -0.37
C GLU A 258 2.95 -17.11 -1.79
N SER A 259 3.33 -15.86 -2.09
CA SER A 259 3.15 -15.28 -3.42
C SER A 259 3.91 -16.05 -4.50
N THR A 260 5.19 -16.39 -4.27
CA THR A 260 6.00 -17.13 -5.24
C THR A 260 5.48 -18.54 -5.46
N THR A 261 5.05 -19.24 -4.41
CA THR A 261 4.38 -20.55 -4.52
C THR A 261 3.09 -20.46 -5.34
N ALA A 262 2.32 -19.38 -5.17
CA ALA A 262 1.12 -19.16 -5.99
C ALA A 262 1.48 -18.95 -7.48
N ILE A 263 2.57 -18.24 -7.78
CA ILE A 263 3.06 -18.06 -9.18
C ILE A 263 3.37 -19.42 -9.83
N GLU A 264 4.02 -20.34 -9.13
CA GLU A 264 4.33 -21.69 -9.63
C GLU A 264 3.07 -22.45 -10.06
N THR A 265 1.90 -22.16 -9.46
CA THR A 265 0.62 -22.78 -9.83
C THR A 265 -0.02 -22.24 -11.11
N LEU A 266 0.46 -21.12 -11.65
CA LEU A 266 -0.14 -20.44 -12.82
C LEU A 266 0.11 -21.17 -14.16
N SER A 267 0.84 -22.30 -14.16
CA SER A 267 1.16 -23.07 -15.36
C SER A 267 1.85 -22.26 -16.47
N LEU A 268 2.68 -21.31 -16.09
CA LEU A 268 3.50 -20.51 -16.99
C LEU A 268 4.68 -21.35 -17.53
N SER A 269 5.29 -20.92 -18.65
CA SER A 269 6.61 -21.45 -19.00
C SER A 269 7.66 -20.97 -18.00
N GLU A 270 8.72 -21.75 -17.78
CA GLU A 270 9.84 -21.41 -16.87
C GLU A 270 10.38 -19.98 -17.09
N TYR A 271 10.47 -19.56 -18.36
CA TYR A 271 10.87 -18.20 -18.71
C TYR A 271 9.88 -17.14 -18.21
N HIS A 272 8.56 -17.32 -18.42
CA HIS A 272 7.56 -16.36 -18.00
C HIS A 272 7.34 -16.35 -16.49
N GLU A 273 7.49 -17.49 -15.85
CA GLU A 273 7.48 -17.61 -14.39
C GLU A 273 8.62 -16.80 -13.77
N SER A 274 9.86 -16.99 -14.28
CA SER A 274 11.02 -16.22 -13.82
C SER A 274 10.85 -14.72 -14.01
N LEU A 275 10.29 -14.28 -15.15
CA LEU A 275 9.99 -12.86 -15.39
C LEU A 275 8.96 -12.29 -14.41
N LEU A 276 7.92 -13.06 -14.10
CA LEU A 276 6.90 -12.63 -13.15
C LEU A 276 7.47 -12.53 -11.74
N ILE A 277 8.25 -13.52 -11.31
CA ILE A 277 8.94 -13.50 -10.00
C ILE A 277 9.90 -12.30 -9.93
N GLU A 278 10.69 -12.04 -10.98
CA GLU A 278 11.56 -10.87 -11.05
C GLU A 278 10.78 -9.56 -10.94
N ALA A 279 9.66 -9.43 -11.64
CA ALA A 279 8.80 -8.26 -11.54
C ALA A 279 8.23 -8.08 -10.13
N CYS A 280 7.72 -9.15 -9.52
CA CYS A 280 7.17 -9.15 -8.17
C CYS A 280 8.24 -8.86 -7.09
N SER A 281 9.49 -9.29 -7.28
CA SER A 281 10.58 -9.06 -6.32
C SER A 281 10.89 -7.58 -6.07
N ARG A 282 10.49 -6.70 -6.99
CA ARG A 282 10.66 -5.25 -6.85
C ARG A 282 9.77 -4.63 -5.77
N PHE A 283 8.69 -5.31 -5.41
CA PHE A 283 7.79 -4.90 -4.32
C PHE A 283 8.35 -5.27 -2.93
N VAL A 284 9.23 -6.27 -2.86
CA VAL A 284 9.83 -6.75 -1.60
C VAL A 284 11.35 -6.63 -1.70
N PRO A 285 11.94 -5.47 -1.37
CA PRO A 285 13.39 -5.27 -1.42
C PRO A 285 14.14 -6.32 -0.61
N SER A 286 15.22 -6.88 -1.15
CA SER A 286 16.01 -7.99 -0.61
C SER A 286 16.59 -7.76 0.81
N ILE A 287 16.61 -6.52 1.29
CA ILE A 287 17.00 -6.15 2.67
C ILE A 287 16.10 -6.81 3.72
N HIS A 288 14.85 -7.15 3.37
CA HIS A 288 13.86 -7.69 4.31
C HIS A 288 13.74 -9.22 4.26
N VAL A 289 14.27 -9.86 3.21
CA VAL A 289 14.14 -11.31 2.97
C VAL A 289 15.38 -12.12 3.43
N GLN A 290 16.51 -11.48 3.74
CA GLN A 290 17.81 -12.15 4.00
C GLN A 290 17.99 -12.76 5.40
N THR A 291 16.95 -13.15 6.11
CA THR A 291 17.10 -13.66 7.49
C THR A 291 16.70 -15.13 7.68
N ARG A 292 16.79 -15.98 6.64
CA ARG A 292 16.77 -17.45 6.82
C ARG A 292 17.82 -18.10 5.91
N ALA A 293 19.08 -18.11 6.36
CA ALA A 293 20.10 -19.03 5.92
C ALA A 293 20.54 -19.87 7.12
#